data_dbbd978abfc8729a04ed56b654ffbd1b
#
_entry.id   dbbd978abfc8729a04ed56b654ffbd1b
#
_cell.length_a   1.000
_cell.length_b   1.000
_cell.length_c   1.000
_cell.angle_alpha   90.00
_cell.angle_beta   90.00
_cell.angle_gamma   90.00
#
_symmetry.space_group_name_H-M   'P 1'
#
loop_
_entity.id
_entity.type
_entity.pdbx_description
1 polymer ?
#
loop_
_entity_poly.entity_id
_entity_poly.type
_entity_poly.pdbx_seq_one_letter_code
_entity_poly.pdbx_strand_id
1 'polypeptide(L)'
;MKKMMMLSLMLLSAPAARAQDPSGHWEGSIQLPGREAAFAIDLARTPAGEMAGAISVDGADGVPLASVTVAGRSIAFYSRSDQPLTGTLSEDGAAISGDATLSGYSLPFRMNRTGDARLSPLPMSDAVSRELEGTWHGTLQANGLTLRAMLTVTNQPGGNAIGRVVSVDEGGLTLPVVVVQHGSRVDFEQKGVPGSYSGELNAGGTELTGTFTQRGVSIPLTFTRTAR
;
A
#
# COMPACT_ATOMS: atom_id res chain seq x y z
N MET A 1 24.85 -59.23 -41.58
CA MET A 1 25.22 -58.54 -40.32
C MET A 1 24.82 -57.06 -40.40
N LYS A 2 23.64 -56.68 -39.82
CA LYS A 2 23.16 -55.28 -39.80
C LYS A 2 23.65 -54.63 -38.49
N LYS A 3 24.50 -53.62 -38.60
CA LYS A 3 24.92 -52.82 -37.49
C LYS A 3 23.77 -51.80 -37.13
N MET A 4 23.18 -51.99 -35.98
CA MET A 4 22.17 -51.04 -35.40
C MET A 4 22.92 -49.92 -34.71
N MET A 5 22.82 -48.72 -35.30
CA MET A 5 23.44 -47.50 -34.76
C MET A 5 22.45 -46.89 -33.75
N MET A 6 22.77 -46.96 -32.45
CA MET A 6 21.97 -46.43 -31.37
C MET A 6 22.25 -44.92 -31.23
N LEU A 7 21.28 -44.09 -31.64
CA LEU A 7 21.37 -42.64 -31.50
C LEU A 7 20.96 -42.27 -30.08
N SER A 8 21.95 -41.92 -29.26
CA SER A 8 21.74 -41.43 -27.88
C SER A 8 21.30 -40.00 -27.91
N LEU A 9 20.03 -39.74 -27.60
CA LEU A 9 19.46 -38.39 -27.48
C LEU A 9 19.81 -37.83 -26.10
N MET A 10 20.81 -36.95 -26.03
CA MET A 10 21.10 -36.17 -24.82
C MET A 10 20.03 -35.10 -24.66
N LEU A 11 19.11 -35.26 -23.69
CA LEU A 11 18.25 -34.19 -23.22
C LEU A 11 19.12 -33.19 -22.42
N LEU A 12 19.40 -32.05 -23.02
CA LEU A 12 19.88 -30.89 -22.27
C LEU A 12 18.70 -30.37 -21.44
N SER A 13 18.68 -30.69 -20.17
CA SER A 13 17.84 -29.98 -19.18
C SER A 13 18.42 -28.60 -18.98
N ALA A 14 17.78 -27.57 -19.57
CA ALA A 14 18.06 -26.18 -19.21
C ALA A 14 17.75 -25.99 -17.71
N PRO A 15 18.64 -25.38 -16.92
CA PRO A 15 18.33 -25.06 -15.52
C PRO A 15 17.14 -24.10 -15.53
N ALA A 16 16.05 -24.47 -14.87
CA ALA A 16 14.96 -23.56 -14.62
C ALA A 16 15.53 -22.37 -13.85
N ALA A 17 15.54 -21.20 -14.48
CA ALA A 17 15.95 -19.97 -13.82
C ALA A 17 15.04 -19.82 -12.59
N ARG A 18 15.61 -20.00 -11.40
CA ARG A 18 14.90 -19.70 -10.15
C ARG A 18 14.52 -18.24 -10.22
N ALA A 19 13.23 -17.96 -10.12
CA ALA A 19 12.75 -16.60 -9.94
C ALA A 19 13.48 -16.03 -8.71
N GLN A 20 14.25 -14.96 -8.93
CA GLN A 20 14.96 -14.31 -7.82
C GLN A 20 13.93 -13.69 -6.89
N ASP A 21 14.10 -13.88 -5.58
CA ASP A 21 13.22 -13.32 -4.58
C ASP A 21 13.56 -11.85 -4.35
N PRO A 22 12.66 -10.89 -4.65
CA PRO A 22 12.91 -9.48 -4.41
C PRO A 22 12.68 -9.06 -2.96
N SER A 23 12.41 -9.97 -2.04
CA SER A 23 12.24 -9.64 -0.61
C SER A 23 13.48 -8.95 -0.07
N GLY A 24 13.27 -7.87 0.71
CA GLY A 24 14.35 -7.09 1.29
C GLY A 24 13.93 -5.65 1.57
N HIS A 25 14.84 -4.91 2.18
CA HIS A 25 14.79 -3.46 2.31
C HIS A 25 15.59 -2.84 1.17
N TRP A 26 14.96 -1.90 0.46
CA TRP A 26 15.49 -1.26 -0.74
C TRP A 26 15.52 0.24 -0.56
N GLU A 27 16.67 0.86 -0.79
CA GLU A 27 16.83 2.32 -0.76
C GLU A 27 17.21 2.83 -2.15
N GLY A 28 16.61 3.94 -2.54
CA GLY A 28 16.83 4.48 -3.86
C GLY A 28 16.33 5.90 -4.05
N SER A 29 16.31 6.31 -5.30
CA SER A 29 15.89 7.65 -5.67
C SER A 29 15.19 7.67 -7.02
N ILE A 30 14.33 8.68 -7.19
CA ILE A 30 13.65 9.04 -8.44
C ILE A 30 14.25 10.37 -8.92
N GLN A 31 14.61 10.42 -10.18
CA GLN A 31 15.12 11.64 -10.81
C GLN A 31 13.95 12.56 -11.19
N LEU A 32 13.70 13.57 -10.37
CA LEU A 32 12.74 14.62 -10.65
C LEU A 32 13.41 15.77 -11.43
N PRO A 33 12.66 16.61 -12.18
CA PRO A 33 13.22 17.80 -12.78
C PRO A 33 13.90 18.71 -11.73
N GLY A 34 15.21 18.90 -11.85
CA GLY A 34 16.01 19.75 -10.97
C GLY A 34 16.35 19.20 -9.58
N ARG A 35 15.91 18.01 -9.21
CA ARG A 35 16.26 17.38 -7.94
C ARG A 35 16.12 15.86 -7.97
N GLU A 36 16.79 15.21 -7.05
CA GLU A 36 16.60 13.79 -6.75
C GLU A 36 15.70 13.64 -5.50
N ALA A 37 14.77 12.70 -5.54
CA ALA A 37 13.89 12.39 -4.42
C ALA A 37 14.20 10.97 -3.91
N ALA A 38 14.68 10.89 -2.68
CA ALA A 38 14.95 9.61 -2.04
C ALA A 38 13.64 8.88 -1.67
N PHE A 39 13.66 7.56 -1.74
CA PHE A 39 12.61 6.70 -1.25
C PHE A 39 13.16 5.36 -0.78
N ALA A 40 12.39 4.66 0.04
CA ALA A 40 12.67 3.28 0.43
C ALA A 40 11.46 2.39 0.19
N ILE A 41 11.71 1.11 -0.09
CA ILE A 41 10.67 0.09 -0.23
C ILE A 41 11.07 -1.15 0.55
N ASP A 42 10.13 -1.65 1.32
CA ASP A 42 10.21 -2.95 1.98
C ASP A 42 9.33 -3.95 1.23
N LEU A 43 9.90 -5.08 0.83
CA LEU A 43 9.20 -6.17 0.14
C LEU A 43 9.39 -7.47 0.92
N ALA A 44 8.31 -8.18 1.19
CA ALA A 44 8.37 -9.50 1.84
C ALA A 44 7.26 -10.42 1.32
N ARG A 45 7.50 -11.74 1.42
CA ARG A 45 6.46 -12.73 1.16
C ARG A 45 5.55 -12.88 2.39
N THR A 46 4.26 -12.87 2.14
CA THR A 46 3.27 -13.23 3.15
C THR A 46 3.31 -14.73 3.43
N PRO A 47 2.73 -15.21 4.54
CA PRO A 47 2.57 -16.64 4.78
C PRO A 47 1.80 -17.38 3.69
N ALA A 48 0.96 -16.67 2.90
CA ALA A 48 0.26 -17.22 1.74
C ALA A 48 1.13 -17.29 0.47
N GLY A 49 2.39 -16.80 0.53
CA GLY A 49 3.33 -16.79 -0.58
C GLY A 49 3.21 -15.60 -1.53
N GLU A 50 2.29 -14.69 -1.29
CA GLU A 50 2.12 -13.46 -2.05
C GLU A 50 3.18 -12.43 -1.66
N MET A 51 3.49 -11.50 -2.57
CA MET A 51 4.35 -10.37 -2.24
C MET A 51 3.53 -9.25 -1.62
N ALA A 52 3.99 -8.77 -0.48
CA ALA A 52 3.52 -7.56 0.17
C ALA A 52 4.66 -6.55 0.29
N GLY A 53 4.32 -5.28 0.43
CA GLY A 53 5.33 -4.25 0.61
C GLY A 53 4.78 -2.96 1.17
N ALA A 54 5.71 -2.07 1.49
CA ALA A 54 5.44 -0.71 1.91
C ALA A 54 6.47 0.24 1.30
N ILE A 55 6.06 1.47 1.01
CA ILE A 55 6.92 2.53 0.49
C ILE A 55 7.03 3.65 1.52
N SER A 56 8.24 4.16 1.69
CA SER A 56 8.55 5.36 2.48
C SER A 56 9.15 6.43 1.59
N VAL A 57 8.61 7.64 1.67
CA VAL A 57 9.09 8.84 0.98
C VAL A 57 9.07 10.01 1.97
N ASP A 58 9.62 11.17 1.59
CA ASP A 58 9.54 12.37 2.44
C ASP A 58 8.09 12.68 2.86
N GLY A 59 7.84 12.76 4.15
CA GLY A 59 6.54 13.02 4.75
C GLY A 59 5.54 11.84 4.73
N ALA A 60 5.98 10.63 4.33
CA ALA A 60 5.17 9.41 4.37
C ALA A 60 6.06 8.19 4.68
N ASP A 61 5.73 7.44 5.72
CA ASP A 61 6.54 6.32 6.19
C ASP A 61 5.71 5.03 6.25
N GLY A 62 6.22 3.97 5.58
CA GLY A 62 5.60 2.66 5.61
C GLY A 62 4.19 2.61 4.99
N VAL A 63 3.93 3.40 3.95
CA VAL A 63 2.65 3.36 3.20
C VAL A 63 2.51 2.01 2.51
N PRO A 64 1.47 1.22 2.82
CA PRO A 64 1.30 -0.09 2.20
C PRO A 64 1.20 0.00 0.68
N LEU A 65 1.84 -0.92 -0.01
CA LEU A 65 1.65 -1.11 -1.45
C LEU A 65 0.30 -1.80 -1.69
N ALA A 66 -0.49 -1.25 -2.59
CA ALA A 66 -1.77 -1.83 -2.99
C ALA A 66 -1.58 -3.10 -3.83
N SER A 67 -0.46 -3.17 -4.56
CA SER A 67 -0.09 -4.35 -5.34
C SER A 67 1.42 -4.46 -5.52
N VAL A 68 1.90 -5.71 -5.52
CA VAL A 68 3.25 -6.09 -5.92
C VAL A 68 3.14 -7.30 -6.83
N THR A 69 3.64 -7.20 -8.06
CA THR A 69 3.70 -8.32 -9.01
C THR A 69 5.12 -8.60 -9.41
N VAL A 70 5.47 -9.89 -9.48
CA VAL A 70 6.80 -10.36 -9.86
C VAL A 70 6.67 -11.40 -10.95
N ALA A 71 7.29 -11.16 -12.11
CA ALA A 71 7.32 -12.07 -13.25
C ALA A 71 8.77 -12.25 -13.73
N GLY A 72 9.40 -13.33 -13.33
CA GLY A 72 10.84 -13.52 -13.52
C GLY A 72 11.64 -12.44 -12.79
N ARG A 73 12.32 -11.57 -13.53
CA ARG A 73 13.04 -10.41 -13.00
C ARG A 73 12.25 -9.11 -13.08
N SER A 74 11.14 -9.09 -13.81
CA SER A 74 10.28 -7.92 -13.89
C SER A 74 9.47 -7.77 -12.60
N ILE A 75 9.44 -6.55 -12.07
CA ILE A 75 8.69 -6.22 -10.86
C ILE A 75 7.84 -4.97 -11.11
N ALA A 76 6.61 -4.99 -10.65
CA ALA A 76 5.74 -3.82 -10.65
C ALA A 76 5.07 -3.70 -9.29
N PHE A 77 5.03 -2.47 -8.77
CA PHE A 77 4.42 -2.17 -7.48
C PHE A 77 3.88 -0.73 -7.46
N TYR A 78 2.84 -0.52 -6.66
CA TYR A 78 2.25 0.79 -6.47
C TYR A 78 1.47 0.86 -5.16
N SER A 79 1.45 2.03 -4.54
CA SER A 79 0.53 2.38 -3.44
C SER A 79 -0.74 3.04 -3.97
N ARG A 80 -0.67 3.64 -5.16
CA ARG A 80 -1.75 4.32 -5.89
C ARG A 80 -1.81 3.80 -7.32
N SER A 81 -3.00 3.56 -7.84
CA SER A 81 -3.19 2.99 -9.19
C SER A 81 -2.70 3.90 -10.32
N ASP A 82 -2.63 5.21 -10.07
CA ASP A 82 -2.15 6.23 -11.02
C ASP A 82 -0.64 6.47 -10.97
N GLN A 83 0.08 5.78 -10.07
CA GLN A 83 1.52 5.95 -9.85
C GLN A 83 2.26 4.61 -9.75
N PRO A 84 2.25 3.79 -10.82
CA PRO A 84 3.00 2.55 -10.84
C PRO A 84 4.50 2.80 -10.89
N LEU A 85 5.27 1.95 -10.21
CA LEU A 85 6.70 1.78 -10.39
C LEU A 85 6.93 0.43 -11.07
N THR A 86 7.61 0.42 -12.20
CA THR A 86 7.93 -0.79 -12.94
C THR A 86 9.43 -0.89 -13.17
N GLY A 87 10.00 -2.04 -12.88
CA GLY A 87 11.45 -2.19 -12.98
C GLY A 87 11.90 -3.62 -13.20
N THR A 88 13.21 -3.78 -13.28
CA THR A 88 13.88 -5.06 -13.46
C THR A 88 14.91 -5.27 -12.34
N LEU A 89 14.81 -6.43 -11.71
CA LEU A 89 15.79 -6.90 -10.74
C LEU A 89 17.09 -7.27 -11.47
N SER A 90 18.23 -6.82 -10.99
CA SER A 90 19.55 -7.17 -11.51
C SER A 90 19.82 -8.68 -11.40
N GLU A 91 20.77 -9.20 -12.16
CA GLU A 91 21.11 -10.63 -12.16
C GLU A 91 21.63 -11.14 -10.82
N ASP A 92 22.34 -10.28 -10.10
CA ASP A 92 22.85 -10.55 -8.74
C ASP A 92 21.78 -10.34 -7.64
N GLY A 93 20.59 -9.83 -8.00
CA GLY A 93 19.51 -9.54 -7.05
C GLY A 93 19.78 -8.33 -6.14
N ALA A 94 20.79 -7.52 -6.44
CA ALA A 94 21.23 -6.42 -5.57
C ALA A 94 20.62 -5.06 -5.91
N ALA A 95 20.09 -4.89 -7.12
CA ALA A 95 19.49 -3.63 -7.58
C ALA A 95 18.17 -3.84 -8.33
N ILE A 96 17.28 -2.85 -8.25
CA ILE A 96 16.11 -2.72 -9.12
C ILE A 96 16.20 -1.36 -9.81
N SER A 97 16.02 -1.33 -11.11
CA SER A 97 15.99 -0.10 -11.89
C SER A 97 14.84 -0.12 -12.88
N GLY A 98 14.26 1.04 -13.14
CA GLY A 98 13.11 1.17 -14.03
C GLY A 98 12.51 2.57 -14.01
N ASP A 99 11.21 2.66 -14.21
CA ASP A 99 10.48 3.90 -14.33
C ASP A 99 9.33 3.99 -13.33
N ALA A 100 9.18 5.17 -12.72
CA ALA A 100 8.05 5.56 -11.89
C ALA A 100 7.15 6.49 -12.70
N THR A 101 5.85 6.22 -12.74
CA THR A 101 4.88 7.15 -13.31
C THR A 101 4.39 8.09 -12.24
N LEU A 102 4.69 9.39 -12.36
CA LEU A 102 4.24 10.43 -11.45
C LEU A 102 3.56 11.54 -12.24
N SER A 103 2.30 11.84 -11.95
CA SER A 103 1.51 12.87 -12.65
C SER A 103 1.54 12.74 -14.18
N GLY A 104 1.57 11.50 -14.69
CA GLY A 104 1.63 11.20 -16.12
C GLY A 104 3.04 11.27 -16.75
N TYR A 105 4.07 11.58 -15.97
CA TYR A 105 5.46 11.56 -16.43
C TYR A 105 6.14 10.25 -16.05
N SER A 106 6.91 9.68 -16.98
CA SER A 106 7.81 8.55 -16.69
C SER A 106 9.15 9.11 -16.22
N LEU A 107 9.56 8.72 -15.03
CA LEU A 107 10.77 9.21 -14.37
C LEU A 107 11.62 8.01 -13.96
N PRO A 108 12.90 7.98 -14.36
CA PRO A 108 13.77 6.87 -14.04
C PRO A 108 14.02 6.79 -12.53
N PHE A 109 14.05 5.58 -12.01
CA PHE A 109 14.47 5.29 -10.64
C PHE A 109 15.51 4.18 -10.60
N ARG A 110 16.28 4.19 -9.53
CA ARG A 110 17.16 3.10 -9.15
C ARG A 110 17.12 2.92 -7.64
N MET A 111 17.08 1.68 -7.19
CA MET A 111 17.22 1.32 -5.78
C MET A 111 18.15 0.12 -5.60
N ASN A 112 18.83 0.05 -4.47
CA ASN A 112 19.72 -1.04 -4.10
C ASN A 112 19.17 -1.73 -2.85
N ARG A 113 19.38 -3.03 -2.76
CA ARG A 113 19.05 -3.80 -1.58
C ARG A 113 20.05 -3.44 -0.47
N THR A 114 19.54 -2.96 0.67
CA THR A 114 20.37 -2.54 1.82
C THR A 114 20.16 -3.40 3.06
N GLY A 115 19.21 -4.33 3.02
CA GLY A 115 18.97 -5.23 4.16
C GLY A 115 17.71 -6.09 4.02
N ASP A 116 17.31 -6.65 5.15
CA ASP A 116 16.05 -7.41 5.26
C ASP A 116 14.85 -6.47 5.31
N ALA A 117 13.70 -6.96 4.83
CA ALA A 117 12.45 -6.20 4.84
C ALA A 117 12.01 -5.84 6.28
N ARG A 118 11.51 -4.61 6.45
CA ARG A 118 11.07 -4.04 7.74
C ARG A 118 9.56 -3.73 7.71
N LEU A 119 8.76 -4.68 7.22
CA LEU A 119 7.32 -4.48 7.19
C LEU A 119 6.74 -4.48 8.60
N SER A 120 6.09 -3.38 8.97
CA SER A 120 5.31 -3.31 10.20
C SER A 120 3.98 -4.05 10.04
N PRO A 121 3.51 -4.77 11.06
CA PRO A 121 2.15 -5.30 11.06
C PRO A 121 1.12 -4.19 10.86
N LEU A 122 -0.01 -4.52 10.25
CA LEU A 122 -1.13 -3.58 10.20
C LEU A 122 -1.54 -3.19 11.63
N PRO A 123 -1.74 -1.89 11.90
CA PRO A 123 -2.19 -1.46 13.22
C PRO A 123 -3.57 -2.04 13.51
N MET A 124 -3.76 -2.46 14.73
CA MET A 124 -5.04 -2.95 15.25
C MET A 124 -5.58 -1.97 16.27
N SER A 125 -6.89 -1.81 16.28
CA SER A 125 -7.66 -1.06 17.27
C SER A 125 -8.35 -2.03 18.21
N ASP A 126 -8.86 -1.56 19.33
CA ASP A 126 -9.85 -2.31 20.10
C ASP A 126 -11.13 -2.51 19.26
N ALA A 127 -11.91 -3.54 19.56
CA ALA A 127 -13.17 -3.79 18.86
C ALA A 127 -14.09 -2.57 18.98
N VAL A 128 -14.74 -2.23 17.88
CA VAL A 128 -15.71 -1.13 17.82
C VAL A 128 -17.14 -1.65 17.95
N SER A 129 -18.07 -0.74 18.19
CA SER A 129 -19.50 -1.09 18.22
C SER A 129 -19.97 -1.58 16.84
N ARG A 130 -21.06 -2.37 16.81
CA ARG A 130 -21.68 -2.83 15.56
C ARG A 130 -22.19 -1.69 14.69
N GLU A 131 -22.55 -0.59 15.32
CA GLU A 131 -23.00 0.63 14.66
C GLU A 131 -21.86 1.30 13.89
N LEU A 132 -20.62 1.19 14.36
CA LEU A 132 -19.45 1.74 13.65
C LEU A 132 -18.85 0.76 12.64
N GLU A 133 -18.98 -0.55 12.86
CA GLU A 133 -18.48 -1.57 11.94
C GLU A 133 -19.10 -1.47 10.55
N GLY A 134 -18.31 -1.48 9.49
CA GLY A 134 -18.77 -1.47 8.09
C GLY A 134 -18.02 -0.47 7.22
N THR A 135 -18.64 -0.10 6.10
CA THR A 135 -18.09 0.82 5.10
C THR A 135 -18.85 2.14 5.11
N TRP A 136 -18.09 3.22 5.08
CA TRP A 136 -18.55 4.59 5.19
C TRP A 136 -17.99 5.41 4.03
N HIS A 137 -18.82 6.24 3.42
CA HIS A 137 -18.42 7.14 2.35
C HIS A 137 -18.47 8.58 2.82
N GLY A 138 -17.40 9.31 2.59
CA GLY A 138 -17.27 10.71 2.95
C GLY A 138 -16.78 11.55 1.78
N THR A 139 -17.02 12.85 1.89
CA THR A 139 -16.57 13.83 0.92
C THR A 139 -16.02 15.03 1.68
N LEU A 140 -14.83 15.46 1.32
CA LEU A 140 -14.18 16.64 1.89
C LEU A 140 -13.86 17.66 0.79
N GLN A 141 -13.81 18.93 1.16
CA GLN A 141 -13.43 20.04 0.28
C GLN A 141 -12.03 20.50 0.65
N ALA A 142 -11.07 20.28 -0.25
CA ALA A 142 -9.69 20.70 -0.04
C ALA A 142 -9.15 21.44 -1.28
N ASN A 143 -8.59 22.64 -1.08
CA ASN A 143 -8.00 23.45 -2.14
C ASN A 143 -8.92 23.68 -3.36
N GLY A 144 -10.24 23.81 -3.13
CA GLY A 144 -11.23 23.95 -4.19
C GLY A 144 -11.61 22.67 -4.92
N LEU A 145 -11.07 21.53 -4.49
CA LEU A 145 -11.39 20.21 -5.01
C LEU A 145 -12.31 19.46 -4.06
N THR A 146 -13.23 18.70 -4.62
CA THR A 146 -14.06 17.74 -3.89
C THR A 146 -13.35 16.38 -3.93
N LEU A 147 -12.95 15.87 -2.77
CA LEU A 147 -12.25 14.59 -2.63
C LEU A 147 -13.15 13.59 -1.90
N ARG A 148 -13.25 12.40 -2.45
CA ARG A 148 -14.01 11.28 -1.85
C ARG A 148 -13.10 10.43 -1.00
N ALA A 149 -13.56 10.09 0.18
CA ALA A 149 -12.91 9.17 1.10
C ALA A 149 -13.84 8.00 1.43
N MET A 150 -13.27 6.84 1.66
CA MET A 150 -13.99 5.66 2.13
C MET A 150 -13.29 5.15 3.39
N LEU A 151 -14.02 5.08 4.51
CA LEU A 151 -13.55 4.47 5.75
C LEU A 151 -14.18 3.07 5.85
N THR A 152 -13.36 2.06 6.12
CA THR A 152 -13.83 0.71 6.43
C THR A 152 -13.31 0.31 7.80
N VAL A 153 -14.19 -0.16 8.68
CA VAL A 153 -13.83 -0.69 9.99
C VAL A 153 -14.41 -2.09 10.12
N THR A 154 -13.55 -3.08 10.44
CA THR A 154 -13.96 -4.48 10.53
C THR A 154 -13.47 -5.08 11.85
N ASN A 155 -14.41 -5.55 12.68
CA ASN A 155 -14.10 -6.32 13.88
C ASN A 155 -13.50 -7.67 13.50
N GLN A 156 -12.50 -8.10 14.24
CA GLN A 156 -11.80 -9.37 14.06
C GLN A 156 -12.16 -10.35 15.21
N PRO A 157 -12.10 -11.66 14.95
CA PRO A 157 -12.13 -12.64 16.04
C PRO A 157 -10.98 -12.35 17.02
N GLY A 158 -11.29 -12.15 18.28
CA GLY A 158 -10.26 -11.84 19.31
C GLY A 158 -10.38 -10.45 19.92
N GLY A 159 -11.40 -9.68 19.56
CA GLY A 159 -11.71 -8.41 20.22
C GLY A 159 -10.93 -7.20 19.71
N ASN A 160 -10.40 -7.30 18.50
CA ASN A 160 -9.72 -6.21 17.80
C ASN A 160 -10.52 -5.75 16.59
N ALA A 161 -10.18 -4.59 16.05
CA ALA A 161 -10.70 -4.08 14.77
C ALA A 161 -9.57 -3.63 13.85
N ILE A 162 -9.78 -3.74 12.54
CA ILE A 162 -8.92 -3.20 11.50
C ILE A 162 -9.66 -2.06 10.82
N GLY A 163 -9.03 -0.88 10.81
CA GLY A 163 -9.51 0.31 10.10
C GLY A 163 -8.65 0.62 8.88
N ARG A 164 -9.31 1.08 7.81
CA ARG A 164 -8.66 1.59 6.59
C ARG A 164 -9.40 2.80 6.06
N VAL A 165 -8.65 3.79 5.60
CA VAL A 165 -9.17 4.91 4.81
C VAL A 165 -8.62 4.82 3.40
N VAL A 166 -9.49 5.00 2.42
CA VAL A 166 -9.15 5.04 0.99
C VAL A 166 -9.41 6.45 0.47
N SER A 167 -8.39 7.08 -0.08
CA SER A 167 -8.52 8.31 -0.89
C SER A 167 -8.92 7.93 -2.31
N VAL A 168 -10.22 7.97 -2.62
CA VAL A 168 -10.77 7.43 -3.87
C VAL A 168 -10.25 8.20 -5.09
N ASP A 169 -10.19 9.52 -5.00
CA ASP A 169 -9.77 10.39 -6.10
C ASP A 169 -8.25 10.56 -6.20
N GLU A 170 -7.51 9.94 -5.30
CA GLU A 170 -6.05 9.92 -5.29
C GLU A 170 -5.51 8.52 -5.62
N GLY A 171 -5.99 7.93 -6.73
CA GLY A 171 -5.56 6.63 -7.22
C GLY A 171 -5.87 5.46 -6.28
N GLY A 172 -6.84 5.61 -5.37
CA GLY A 172 -7.22 4.56 -4.42
C GLY A 172 -6.19 4.34 -3.31
N LEU A 173 -5.38 5.37 -2.98
CA LEU A 173 -4.43 5.29 -1.86
C LEU A 173 -5.13 4.79 -0.61
N THR A 174 -4.67 3.66 -0.09
CA THR A 174 -5.24 3.01 1.09
C THR A 174 -4.28 3.12 2.26
N LEU A 175 -4.74 3.76 3.34
CA LEU A 175 -3.97 3.94 4.57
C LEU A 175 -4.63 3.17 5.72
N PRO A 176 -3.87 2.39 6.50
CA PRO A 176 -4.38 1.83 7.74
C PRO A 176 -4.63 2.95 8.75
N VAL A 177 -5.68 2.77 9.57
CA VAL A 177 -6.01 3.70 10.64
C VAL A 177 -6.15 2.97 11.97
N VAL A 178 -5.73 3.64 13.05
CA VAL A 178 -6.07 3.23 14.41
C VAL A 178 -7.35 3.97 14.80
N VAL A 179 -8.39 3.21 15.13
CA VAL A 179 -9.71 3.76 15.50
C VAL A 179 -9.90 3.63 17.01
N VAL A 180 -10.35 4.71 17.63
CA VAL A 180 -10.71 4.74 19.06
C VAL A 180 -12.15 5.19 19.16
N GLN A 181 -13.00 4.39 19.81
CA GLN A 181 -14.42 4.70 20.02
C GLN A 181 -14.74 4.83 21.51
N HIS A 182 -15.32 5.95 21.90
CA HIS A 182 -15.84 6.21 23.24
C HIS A 182 -17.31 6.64 23.15
N GLY A 183 -18.22 5.68 23.26
CA GLY A 183 -19.66 5.94 23.03
C GLY A 183 -19.92 6.38 21.60
N SER A 184 -20.48 7.59 21.41
CA SER A 184 -20.70 8.19 20.09
C SER A 184 -19.43 8.81 19.49
N ARG A 185 -18.46 9.18 20.32
CA ARG A 185 -17.21 9.79 19.85
C ARG A 185 -16.34 8.76 19.15
N VAL A 186 -15.88 9.11 17.95
CA VAL A 186 -14.98 8.30 17.12
C VAL A 186 -13.80 9.14 16.70
N ASP A 187 -12.62 8.69 17.08
CA ASP A 187 -11.36 9.28 16.66
C ASP A 187 -10.60 8.24 15.82
N PHE A 188 -9.87 8.67 14.79
CA PHE A 188 -8.90 7.79 14.14
C PHE A 188 -7.64 8.54 13.69
N GLU A 189 -6.52 7.83 13.67
CA GLU A 189 -5.23 8.29 13.17
C GLU A 189 -4.80 7.46 11.97
N GLN A 190 -4.41 8.11 10.89
CA GLN A 190 -3.79 7.47 9.73
C GLN A 190 -2.35 7.05 10.05
N LYS A 191 -1.95 5.90 9.54
CA LYS A 191 -0.56 5.42 9.55
C LYS A 191 0.03 5.51 8.14
N GLY A 192 1.31 5.81 8.10
CA GLY A 192 2.03 6.03 6.84
C GLY A 192 2.04 7.49 6.40
N VAL A 193 0.90 8.15 6.32
CA VAL A 193 0.78 9.59 6.07
C VAL A 193 0.09 10.24 7.27
N PRO A 194 0.71 11.22 7.94
CA PRO A 194 0.10 11.86 9.10
C PRO A 194 -1.25 12.50 8.78
N GLY A 195 -2.27 12.13 9.53
CA GLY A 195 -3.62 12.66 9.44
C GLY A 195 -4.50 12.06 10.54
N SER A 196 -5.45 12.83 11.05
CA SER A 196 -6.37 12.39 12.09
C SER A 196 -7.78 12.87 11.83
N TYR A 197 -8.74 12.15 12.39
CA TYR A 197 -10.16 12.50 12.36
C TYR A 197 -10.74 12.42 13.75
N SER A 198 -11.64 13.36 14.06
CA SER A 198 -12.43 13.33 15.28
C SER A 198 -13.87 13.69 14.96
N GLY A 199 -14.83 12.86 15.37
CA GLY A 199 -16.24 13.04 15.07
C GLY A 199 -17.18 12.32 16.01
N GLU A 200 -18.47 12.48 15.73
CA GLU A 200 -19.57 11.91 16.49
C GLU A 200 -20.44 11.03 15.59
N LEU A 201 -20.67 9.79 16.03
CA LEU A 201 -21.60 8.86 15.41
C LEU A 201 -23.02 9.20 15.87
N ASN A 202 -23.93 9.39 14.94
CA ASN A 202 -25.33 9.66 15.27
C ASN A 202 -26.00 8.44 15.92
N ALA A 203 -27.10 8.67 16.63
CA ALA A 203 -27.83 7.59 17.33
C ALA A 203 -28.36 6.49 16.41
N GLY A 204 -28.57 6.79 15.14
CA GLY A 204 -29.02 5.80 14.13
C GLY A 204 -27.90 4.95 13.55
N GLY A 205 -26.63 5.24 13.87
CA GLY A 205 -25.48 4.53 13.30
C GLY A 205 -25.34 4.68 11.77
N THR A 206 -25.84 5.79 11.21
CA THR A 206 -25.88 6.04 9.76
C THR A 206 -24.98 7.18 9.31
N GLU A 207 -24.58 8.04 10.23
CA GLU A 207 -23.77 9.22 9.95
C GLU A 207 -22.70 9.41 11.03
N LEU A 208 -21.48 9.72 10.61
CA LEU A 208 -20.34 10.07 11.44
C LEU A 208 -19.86 11.46 11.01
N THR A 209 -20.17 12.49 11.78
CA THR A 209 -19.87 13.89 11.47
C THR A 209 -18.72 14.40 12.29
N GLY A 210 -17.73 15.03 11.65
CA GLY A 210 -16.54 15.48 12.34
C GLY A 210 -15.59 16.31 11.50
N THR A 211 -14.33 16.28 11.89
CA THR A 211 -13.25 17.05 11.29
C THR A 211 -12.05 16.17 11.01
N PHE A 212 -11.55 16.21 9.79
CA PHE A 212 -10.27 15.65 9.41
C PHE A 212 -9.19 16.71 9.49
N THR A 213 -8.07 16.37 10.10
CA THR A 213 -6.92 17.28 10.27
C THR A 213 -5.68 16.66 9.64
N GLN A 214 -5.04 17.40 8.75
CA GLN A 214 -3.78 17.00 8.11
C GLN A 214 -2.87 18.20 7.93
N ARG A 215 -1.60 18.07 8.32
CA ARG A 215 -0.59 19.14 8.23
C ARG A 215 -1.05 20.48 8.85
N GLY A 216 -1.80 20.40 9.96
CA GLY A 216 -2.33 21.59 10.66
C GLY A 216 -3.57 22.22 10.02
N VAL A 217 -4.07 21.68 8.91
CA VAL A 217 -5.31 22.11 8.27
C VAL A 217 -6.44 21.20 8.71
N SER A 218 -7.53 21.81 9.22
CA SER A 218 -8.74 21.10 9.66
C SER A 218 -9.88 21.31 8.66
N ILE A 219 -10.48 20.21 8.20
CA ILE A 219 -11.51 20.19 7.14
C ILE A 219 -12.72 19.44 7.68
N PRO A 220 -13.94 19.98 7.60
CA PRO A 220 -15.14 19.24 7.92
C PRO A 220 -15.27 18.01 7.04
N LEU A 221 -15.59 16.85 7.63
CA LEU A 221 -15.78 15.61 6.93
C LEU A 221 -16.90 14.82 7.59
N THR A 222 -17.94 14.55 6.81
CA THR A 222 -19.03 13.69 7.23
C THR A 222 -18.97 12.40 6.42
N PHE A 223 -19.00 11.29 7.12
CA PHE A 223 -19.14 9.96 6.54
C PHE A 223 -20.58 9.49 6.67
N THR A 224 -21.12 8.96 5.61
CA THR A 224 -22.43 8.27 5.60
C THR A 224 -22.23 6.78 5.37
N ARG A 225 -23.02 5.98 6.06
CA ARG A 225 -22.93 4.54 5.96
C ARG A 225 -23.50 4.04 4.64
N THR A 226 -22.80 3.13 3.97
CA THR A 226 -23.40 2.36 2.88
C THR A 226 -24.52 1.47 3.45
N ALA A 227 -25.68 1.47 2.81
CA ALA A 227 -26.76 0.54 3.19
C ALA A 227 -26.22 -0.90 3.21
N ARG A 228 -26.59 -1.65 4.25
CA ARG A 228 -26.25 -3.07 4.39
C ARG A 228 -27.06 -3.92 3.42
#